data_ef84ca39931d5f6fdc68f7545efecb46
#
_entry.id   ef84ca39931d5f6fdc68f7545efecb46
#
_cell.length_a   1.000
_cell.length_b   1.000
_cell.length_c   1.000
_cell.angle_alpha   90.00
_cell.angle_beta   90.00
_cell.angle_gamma   90.00
#
_symmetry.space_group_name_H-M   'P 1'
#
loop_
_entity.id
_entity.type
_entity.pdbx_description
1 polymer ?
#
loop_
_entity_poly.entity_id
_entity_poly.type
_entity_poly.pdbx_seq_one_letter_code
_entity_poly.pdbx_strand_id
1 'polypeptide(L)'
;MEIPAEIVGFLTAATGEVFETMAFGAIEPAGAGSRSWIGPHVVASVALTGHRRGLVTFYSSVTTAQRIAGAMLDMPADSINGELPDAIGEVANMIAGTFRNKLAAVEPLSDIAPPTVTVGSDFSTHSASHARRAVRHFTMDGETIGVELTLTSH
;
A
#
# COMPACT_ATOMS: atom_id res chain seq x y z
N MET A 1 -20.71 7.45 2.11
CA MET A 1 -20.29 7.14 3.49
C MET A 1 -18.79 6.97 3.54
N GLU A 2 -18.12 7.62 4.45
CA GLU A 2 -16.67 7.59 4.54
C GLU A 2 -16.17 6.50 5.49
N ILE A 3 -14.92 6.11 5.29
CA ILE A 3 -14.24 5.21 6.22
C ILE A 3 -13.93 6.01 7.50
N PRO A 4 -14.24 5.48 8.69
CA PRO A 4 -13.95 6.20 9.93
C PRO A 4 -12.49 6.62 10.05
N ALA A 5 -12.25 7.82 10.58
CA ALA A 5 -10.91 8.39 10.72
C ALA A 5 -9.97 7.48 11.54
N GLU A 6 -10.50 6.79 12.54
CA GLU A 6 -9.72 5.84 13.34
C GLU A 6 -9.15 4.71 12.47
N ILE A 7 -9.96 4.16 11.58
CA ILE A 7 -9.53 3.07 10.68
C ILE A 7 -8.49 3.58 9.68
N VAL A 8 -8.70 4.78 9.13
CA VAL A 8 -7.70 5.41 8.26
C VAL A 8 -6.40 5.66 9.01
N GLY A 9 -6.49 6.03 10.28
CA GLY A 9 -5.33 6.19 11.16
C GLY A 9 -4.53 4.90 11.32
N PHE A 10 -5.21 3.76 11.39
CA PHE A 10 -4.53 2.45 11.44
C PHE A 10 -3.74 2.19 10.15
N LEU A 11 -4.28 2.56 9.01
CA LEU A 11 -3.59 2.41 7.73
C LEU A 11 -2.33 3.28 7.67
N THR A 12 -2.44 4.54 8.09
CA THR A 12 -1.32 5.47 8.13
C THR A 12 -0.23 4.97 9.07
N ALA A 13 -0.61 4.53 10.26
CA ALA A 13 0.33 4.01 11.25
C ALA A 13 1.00 2.72 10.76
N ALA A 14 0.23 1.82 10.15
CA ALA A 14 0.77 0.57 9.61
C ALA A 14 1.83 0.84 8.54
N THR A 15 1.56 1.77 7.63
CA THR A 15 2.51 2.14 6.58
C THR A 15 3.80 2.70 7.18
N GLY A 16 3.68 3.62 8.14
CA GLY A 16 4.83 4.19 8.83
C GLY A 16 5.67 3.15 9.55
N GLU A 17 5.03 2.22 10.26
CA GLU A 17 5.73 1.15 10.98
C GLU A 17 6.50 0.23 10.04
N VAL A 18 5.92 -0.15 8.91
CA VAL A 18 6.58 -1.01 7.93
C VAL A 18 7.82 -0.32 7.38
N PHE A 19 7.71 0.95 6.98
CA PHE A 19 8.84 1.68 6.42
C PHE A 19 9.95 1.88 7.45
N GLU A 20 9.60 2.17 8.69
CA GLU A 20 10.57 2.32 9.77
C GLU A 20 11.27 0.98 10.08
N THR A 21 10.49 -0.08 10.26
CA THR A 21 11.01 -1.41 10.63
C THR A 21 11.93 -1.98 9.55
N MET A 22 11.56 -1.80 8.29
CA MET A 22 12.33 -2.33 7.16
C MET A 22 13.45 -1.38 6.70
N ALA A 23 13.57 -0.20 7.32
CA ALA A 23 14.58 0.79 6.98
C ALA A 23 14.58 1.20 5.49
N PHE A 24 13.39 1.30 4.89
CA PHE A 24 13.26 1.74 3.50
C PHE A 24 13.57 3.23 3.31
N GLY A 25 13.59 3.97 4.39
CA GLY A 25 13.75 5.41 4.41
C GLY A 25 12.64 6.05 5.24
N ALA A 26 12.85 7.28 5.66
CA ALA A 26 11.83 8.03 6.38
C ALA A 26 10.72 8.45 5.42
N ILE A 27 9.47 8.27 5.86
CA ILE A 27 8.32 8.76 5.12
C ILE A 27 7.59 9.80 5.94
N GLU A 28 7.01 10.76 5.24
CA GLU A 28 6.19 11.80 5.85
C GLU A 28 4.84 11.87 5.15
N PRO A 29 3.74 12.09 5.89
CA PRO A 29 2.46 12.29 5.25
C PRO A 29 2.53 13.44 4.25
N ALA A 30 2.06 13.20 3.04
CA ALA A 30 1.86 14.23 2.03
C ALA A 30 0.39 14.63 2.04
N GLY A 31 0.10 15.87 1.69
CA GLY A 31 -1.27 16.33 1.62
C GLY A 31 -2.11 15.51 0.62
N ALA A 32 -3.41 15.77 0.60
CA ALA A 32 -4.37 15.07 -0.25
C ALA A 32 -4.20 15.45 -1.72
N GLY A 33 -3.00 15.28 -2.27
CA GLY A 33 -2.73 15.49 -3.67
C GLY A 33 -3.32 14.38 -4.54
N SER A 34 -3.63 14.69 -5.77
CA SER A 34 -4.03 13.67 -6.74
C SER A 34 -2.85 12.79 -7.11
N ARG A 35 -3.13 11.52 -7.40
CA ARG A 35 -2.12 10.63 -7.95
C ARG A 35 -1.60 11.16 -9.27
N SER A 36 -0.29 11.09 -9.44
CA SER A 36 0.30 11.24 -10.76
C SER A 36 0.67 9.84 -11.26
N TRP A 37 0.07 9.45 -12.36
CA TRP A 37 0.36 8.18 -13.01
C TRP A 37 1.28 8.38 -14.22
N ILE A 38 2.15 9.37 -14.15
CA ILE A 38 3.11 9.62 -15.22
C ILE A 38 4.22 8.58 -15.16
N GLY A 39 4.42 7.87 -16.26
CA GLY A 39 5.44 6.83 -16.37
C GLY A 39 5.04 5.50 -15.75
N PRO A 40 5.97 4.54 -15.72
CA PRO A 40 5.71 3.21 -15.18
C PRO A 40 5.46 3.23 -13.68
N HIS A 41 4.47 2.45 -13.24
CA HIS A 41 4.08 2.32 -11.84
C HIS A 41 3.93 0.87 -11.44
N VAL A 42 3.99 0.63 -10.14
CA VAL A 42 3.71 -0.65 -9.51
C VAL A 42 2.51 -0.47 -8.60
N VAL A 43 1.55 -1.37 -8.73
CA VAL A 43 0.36 -1.43 -7.87
C VAL A 43 0.28 -2.81 -7.25
N ALA A 44 0.29 -2.89 -5.94
CA ALA A 44 0.22 -4.16 -5.21
C ALA A 44 -0.98 -4.12 -4.26
N SER A 45 -1.88 -5.06 -4.40
CA SER A 45 -3.11 -5.13 -3.60
C SER A 45 -3.18 -6.42 -2.80
N VAL A 46 -3.65 -6.31 -1.57
CA VAL A 46 -3.90 -7.44 -0.67
C VAL A 46 -5.35 -7.38 -0.24
N ALA A 47 -6.09 -8.47 -0.48
CA ALA A 47 -7.49 -8.54 -0.09
C ALA A 47 -7.63 -8.83 1.41
N LEU A 48 -8.56 -8.14 2.04
CA LEU A 48 -9.09 -8.47 3.36
C LEU A 48 -10.28 -9.38 3.16
N THR A 49 -10.35 -10.45 3.91
CA THR A 49 -11.44 -11.42 3.86
C THR A 49 -11.92 -11.76 5.27
N GLY A 50 -13.04 -12.48 5.38
CA GLY A 50 -13.61 -12.83 6.67
C GLY A 50 -14.55 -11.76 7.17
N HIS A 51 -14.31 -11.26 8.39
CA HIS A 51 -15.21 -10.28 9.01
C HIS A 51 -15.32 -9.00 8.19
N ARG A 52 -14.18 -8.47 7.74
CA ARG A 52 -14.13 -7.26 6.92
C ARG A 52 -13.68 -7.63 5.51
N ARG A 53 -14.31 -7.06 4.50
CA ARG A 53 -13.92 -7.27 3.10
C ARG A 53 -13.43 -5.98 2.49
N GLY A 54 -12.36 -6.07 1.74
CA GLY A 54 -11.79 -4.92 1.08
C GLY A 54 -10.43 -5.20 0.49
N LEU A 55 -9.73 -4.11 0.16
CA LEU A 55 -8.39 -4.16 -0.40
C LEU A 55 -7.51 -3.14 0.32
N VAL A 56 -6.29 -3.56 0.61
CA VAL A 56 -5.20 -2.66 0.97
C VAL A 56 -4.27 -2.60 -0.23
N THR A 57 -4.08 -1.42 -0.79
CA THR A 57 -3.29 -1.25 -2.01
C THR A 57 -2.13 -0.31 -1.74
N PHE A 58 -0.94 -0.74 -2.15
CA PHE A 58 0.27 0.10 -2.16
C PHE A 58 0.62 0.40 -3.61
N TYR A 59 1.03 1.64 -3.89
CA TYR A 59 1.47 2.01 -5.23
C TYR A 59 2.59 3.05 -5.20
N SER A 60 3.45 2.98 -6.20
CA SER A 60 4.53 3.93 -6.41
C SER A 60 4.98 3.91 -7.86
N SER A 61 5.85 4.86 -8.23
CA SER A 61 6.57 4.73 -9.49
C SER A 61 7.48 3.52 -9.45
N VAL A 62 7.84 2.99 -10.62
CA VAL A 62 8.81 1.88 -10.72
C VAL A 62 10.15 2.32 -10.13
N THR A 63 10.59 3.56 -10.34
CA THR A 63 11.84 4.06 -9.79
C THR A 63 11.86 3.99 -8.26
N THR A 64 10.80 4.45 -7.61
CA THR A 64 10.69 4.38 -6.15
C THR A 64 10.60 2.93 -5.68
N ALA A 65 9.84 2.10 -6.39
CA ALA A 65 9.71 0.68 -6.08
C ALA A 65 11.06 -0.04 -6.17
N GLN A 66 11.90 0.30 -7.15
CA GLN A 66 13.24 -0.27 -7.26
C GLN A 66 14.13 0.10 -6.08
N ARG A 67 14.00 1.31 -5.55
CA ARG A 67 14.73 1.72 -4.35
C ARG A 67 14.28 0.92 -3.13
N ILE A 68 12.97 0.73 -2.96
CA ILE A 68 12.42 -0.06 -1.87
C ILE A 68 12.88 -1.51 -1.98
N ALA A 69 12.75 -2.11 -3.15
CA ALA A 69 13.18 -3.48 -3.40
C ALA A 69 14.69 -3.65 -3.19
N GLY A 70 15.48 -2.67 -3.61
CA GLY A 70 16.92 -2.67 -3.40
C GLY A 70 17.28 -2.68 -1.92
N ALA A 71 16.57 -1.89 -1.12
CA ALA A 71 16.77 -1.88 0.33
C ALA A 71 16.39 -3.22 0.96
N MET A 72 15.30 -3.84 0.51
CA MET A 72 14.87 -5.17 1.00
C MET A 72 15.87 -6.27 0.68
N LEU A 73 16.41 -6.26 -0.52
CA LEU A 73 17.24 -7.35 -1.05
C LEU A 73 18.74 -7.08 -0.93
N ASP A 74 19.11 -5.95 -0.36
CA ASP A 74 20.51 -5.49 -0.28
C ASP A 74 21.17 -5.48 -1.66
N MET A 75 20.50 -4.88 -2.63
CA MET A 75 20.93 -4.76 -4.02
C MET A 75 20.85 -3.32 -4.48
N PRO A 76 21.71 -2.90 -5.45
CA PRO A 76 21.54 -1.60 -6.07
C PRO A 76 20.16 -1.51 -6.75
N ALA A 77 19.52 -0.34 -6.64
CA ALA A 77 18.17 -0.15 -7.19
C ALA A 77 18.12 -0.41 -8.70
N ASP A 78 19.16 -0.01 -9.43
CA ASP A 78 19.22 -0.18 -10.88
C ASP A 78 19.44 -1.63 -11.33
N SER A 79 19.78 -2.54 -10.42
CA SER A 79 19.87 -3.98 -10.73
C SER A 79 18.58 -4.74 -10.40
N ILE A 80 17.56 -4.08 -9.86
CA ILE A 80 16.28 -4.70 -9.58
C ILE A 80 15.46 -4.80 -10.88
N ASN A 81 15.09 -6.01 -11.26
CA ASN A 81 14.27 -6.30 -12.45
C ASN A 81 13.18 -7.31 -12.12
N GLY A 82 13.45 -8.58 -12.33
CA GLY A 82 12.48 -9.66 -12.11
C GLY A 82 12.02 -9.81 -10.66
N GLU A 83 12.81 -9.35 -9.71
CA GLU A 83 12.51 -9.39 -8.28
C GLU A 83 11.47 -8.34 -7.86
N LEU A 84 11.22 -7.32 -8.69
CA LEU A 84 10.40 -6.18 -8.31
C LEU A 84 8.98 -6.55 -7.87
N PRO A 85 8.23 -7.35 -8.63
CA PRO A 85 6.86 -7.69 -8.22
C PRO A 85 6.79 -8.40 -6.87
N ASP A 86 7.66 -9.38 -6.64
CA ASP A 86 7.67 -10.13 -5.39
C ASP A 86 8.03 -9.23 -4.20
N ALA A 87 9.02 -8.36 -4.37
CA ALA A 87 9.44 -7.45 -3.30
C ALA A 87 8.33 -6.46 -2.93
N ILE A 88 7.68 -5.85 -3.93
CA ILE A 88 6.62 -4.88 -3.66
C ILE A 88 5.35 -5.59 -3.17
N GLY A 89 5.08 -6.80 -3.63
CA GLY A 89 4.01 -7.63 -3.08
C GLY A 89 4.22 -7.88 -1.60
N GLU A 90 5.45 -8.14 -1.17
CA GLU A 90 5.77 -8.33 0.24
C GLU A 90 5.56 -7.03 1.05
N VAL A 91 5.91 -5.88 0.51
CA VAL A 91 5.64 -4.58 1.16
C VAL A 91 4.13 -4.42 1.40
N ALA A 92 3.33 -4.65 0.36
CA ALA A 92 1.87 -4.55 0.48
C ALA A 92 1.33 -5.56 1.51
N ASN A 93 1.86 -6.77 1.52
CA ASN A 93 1.47 -7.80 2.48
C ASN A 93 1.81 -7.41 3.92
N MET A 94 2.97 -6.82 4.14
CA MET A 94 3.37 -6.33 5.47
C MET A 94 2.47 -5.17 5.94
N ILE A 95 2.16 -4.24 5.05
CA ILE A 95 1.25 -3.13 5.38
C ILE A 95 -0.13 -3.67 5.74
N ALA A 96 -0.66 -4.57 4.91
CA ALA A 96 -1.99 -5.17 5.13
C ALA A 96 -2.04 -5.97 6.44
N GLY A 97 -1.00 -6.75 6.73
CA GLY A 97 -0.93 -7.54 7.97
C GLY A 97 -0.87 -6.67 9.21
N THR A 98 -0.05 -5.62 9.17
CA THR A 98 0.06 -4.66 10.27
C THR A 98 -1.26 -3.89 10.45
N PHE A 99 -1.87 -3.46 9.36
CA PHE A 99 -3.19 -2.82 9.38
C PHE A 99 -4.25 -3.74 9.99
N ARG A 100 -4.33 -4.99 9.52
CA ARG A 100 -5.26 -5.97 10.04
C ARG A 100 -5.11 -6.16 11.55
N ASN A 101 -3.88 -6.24 12.04
CA ASN A 101 -3.63 -6.41 13.47
C ASN A 101 -4.10 -5.20 14.28
N LYS A 102 -3.93 -4.00 13.76
CA LYS A 102 -4.43 -2.78 14.40
C LYS A 102 -5.96 -2.73 14.38
N LEU A 103 -6.56 -3.12 13.27
CA LEU A 103 -8.01 -3.15 13.12
C LEU A 103 -8.65 -4.13 14.12
N ALA A 104 -7.96 -5.19 14.49
CA ALA A 104 -8.42 -6.17 15.46
C ALA A 104 -8.63 -5.59 16.88
N ALA A 105 -8.13 -4.39 17.14
CA ALA A 105 -8.39 -3.71 18.42
C ALA A 105 -9.86 -3.23 18.53
N VAL A 106 -10.54 -3.03 17.41
CA VAL A 106 -11.91 -2.46 17.39
C VAL A 106 -12.95 -3.37 16.74
N GLU A 107 -12.52 -4.46 16.10
CA GLU A 107 -13.45 -5.43 15.50
C GLU A 107 -12.79 -6.82 15.38
N PRO A 108 -13.55 -7.88 15.11
CA PRO A 108 -12.98 -9.23 14.97
C PRO A 108 -11.90 -9.28 13.89
N LEU A 109 -10.89 -10.13 14.10
CA LEU A 109 -9.76 -10.28 13.21
C LEU A 109 -10.22 -10.75 11.83
N SER A 110 -9.81 -10.02 10.80
CA SER A 110 -9.97 -10.42 9.40
C SER A 110 -8.76 -11.21 8.93
N ASP A 111 -8.90 -11.92 7.82
CA ASP A 111 -7.79 -12.59 7.15
C ASP A 111 -7.28 -11.74 6.01
N ILE A 112 -6.08 -12.05 5.54
CA ILE A 112 -5.51 -11.43 4.33
C ILE A 112 -5.16 -12.51 3.33
N ALA A 113 -5.37 -12.19 2.05
CA ALA A 113 -5.01 -13.07 0.93
C ALA A 113 -3.60 -12.71 0.42
N PRO A 114 -2.99 -13.57 -0.40
CA PRO A 114 -1.72 -13.23 -1.05
C PRO A 114 -1.83 -11.98 -1.93
N PRO A 115 -0.74 -11.21 -2.09
CA PRO A 115 -0.78 -9.99 -2.89
C PRO A 115 -0.93 -10.26 -4.38
N THR A 116 -1.58 -9.31 -5.07
CA THR A 116 -1.61 -9.24 -6.53
C THR A 116 -0.82 -8.00 -6.94
N VAL A 117 0.13 -8.16 -7.85
CA VAL A 117 1.02 -7.07 -8.25
C VAL A 117 0.89 -6.83 -9.76
N THR A 118 0.71 -5.57 -10.13
CA THR A 118 0.65 -5.13 -11.53
C THR A 118 1.72 -4.07 -11.76
N VAL A 119 2.49 -4.24 -12.83
CA VAL A 119 3.52 -3.28 -13.24
C VAL A 119 3.16 -2.79 -14.64
N GLY A 120 3.17 -1.49 -14.85
CA GLY A 120 2.86 -0.94 -16.17
C GLY A 120 2.68 0.57 -16.14
N SER A 121 2.08 1.08 -17.21
CA SER A 121 1.76 2.51 -17.37
C SER A 121 0.28 2.66 -17.68
N ASP A 122 -0.23 3.88 -17.53
CA ASP A 122 -1.59 4.22 -17.91
C ASP A 122 -2.67 3.41 -17.18
N PHE A 123 -2.48 3.22 -15.88
CA PHE A 123 -3.47 2.52 -15.06
C PHE A 123 -4.75 3.30 -14.88
N SER A 124 -5.84 2.55 -14.87
CA SER A 124 -7.13 3.04 -14.40
C SER A 124 -7.66 2.04 -13.39
N THR A 125 -8.03 2.51 -12.21
CA THR A 125 -8.58 1.66 -11.16
C THR A 125 -9.99 2.11 -10.82
N HIS A 126 -10.89 1.14 -10.67
CA HIS A 126 -12.28 1.39 -10.33
C HIS A 126 -12.68 0.54 -9.14
N SER A 127 -13.43 1.16 -8.22
CA SER A 127 -14.03 0.45 -7.10
C SER A 127 -15.49 0.18 -7.38
N ALA A 128 -16.05 -0.83 -6.74
CA ALA A 128 -17.48 -1.03 -6.77
C ALA A 128 -18.21 0.23 -6.26
N SER A 129 -19.34 0.56 -6.84
CA SER A 129 -20.04 1.82 -6.55
C SER A 129 -20.45 1.97 -5.07
N HIS A 130 -20.58 0.88 -4.34
CA HIS A 130 -20.91 0.87 -2.92
C HIS A 130 -19.68 0.75 -2.01
N ALA A 131 -18.50 0.69 -2.58
CA ALA A 131 -17.27 0.60 -1.80
C ALA A 131 -16.88 1.97 -1.24
N ARG A 132 -16.35 1.96 -0.01
CA ARG A 132 -15.77 3.14 0.62
C ARG A 132 -14.29 3.15 0.37
N ARG A 133 -13.70 4.31 0.13
CA ARG A 133 -12.28 4.45 -0.18
C ARG A 133 -11.64 5.51 0.68
N ALA A 134 -10.40 5.25 1.10
CA ALA A 134 -9.52 6.24 1.68
C ALA A 134 -8.14 6.10 1.06
N VAL A 135 -7.56 7.22 0.64
CA VAL A 135 -6.23 7.26 0.03
C VAL A 135 -5.34 8.14 0.89
N ARG A 136 -4.13 7.69 1.15
CA ARG A 136 -3.12 8.48 1.85
C ARG A 136 -1.82 8.46 1.06
N HIS A 137 -1.24 9.64 0.89
CA HIS A 137 0.05 9.81 0.24
C HIS A 137 1.13 10.10 1.26
N PHE A 138 2.33 9.65 0.96
CA PHE A 138 3.52 9.93 1.74
C PHE A 138 4.64 10.33 0.80
N THR A 139 5.59 11.10 1.29
CA THR A 139 6.83 11.38 0.56
C THR A 139 7.96 10.57 1.16
N MET A 140 8.78 10.03 0.29
CA MET A 140 10.00 9.31 0.64
C MET A 140 11.10 9.82 -0.28
N ASP A 141 12.10 10.51 0.28
CA ASP A 141 13.19 11.13 -0.48
C ASP A 141 12.71 11.98 -1.66
N GLY A 142 11.66 12.77 -1.43
CA GLY A 142 11.08 13.65 -2.45
C GLY A 142 10.13 12.96 -3.43
N GLU A 143 9.96 11.66 -3.35
CA GLU A 143 9.05 10.90 -4.21
C GLU A 143 7.79 10.52 -3.45
N THR A 144 6.68 10.44 -4.17
CA THR A 144 5.36 10.12 -3.59
C THR A 144 5.07 8.64 -3.68
N ILE A 145 4.66 8.07 -2.57
CA ILE A 145 4.06 6.74 -2.51
C ILE A 145 2.62 6.87 -2.04
N GLY A 146 1.81 5.89 -2.32
CA GLY A 146 0.41 5.91 -1.90
C GLY A 146 -0.05 4.60 -1.32
N VAL A 147 -0.96 4.69 -0.37
CA VAL A 147 -1.71 3.55 0.13
C VAL A 147 -3.18 3.87 0.06
N GLU A 148 -3.96 2.86 -0.27
CA GLU A 148 -5.40 2.99 -0.42
C GLU A 148 -6.09 1.86 0.33
N LEU A 149 -7.13 2.22 1.06
CA LEU A 149 -8.02 1.26 1.68
C LEU A 149 -9.37 1.33 0.98
N THR A 150 -9.83 0.21 0.48
CA THR A 150 -11.17 0.07 -0.06
C THR A 150 -11.92 -0.92 0.83
N LEU A 151 -13.07 -0.53 1.34
CA LEU A 151 -13.90 -1.40 2.17
C LEU A 151 -15.27 -1.56 1.51
N THR A 152 -15.72 -2.80 1.45
CA THR A 152 -17.07 -3.11 1.00
C THR A 152 -17.96 -3.33 2.21
N SER A 153 -19.24 -3.03 2.05
CA SER A 153 -20.23 -3.31 3.09
C SER A 153 -20.39 -4.81 3.25
N HIS A 154 -20.65 -5.20 4.47
CA HIS A 154 -21.04 -6.58 4.74
C HIS A 154 -22.42 -6.86 4.20
#